data_7572fb565105b6c9d6ded8cd463fe1b8
#
_entry.id   7572fb565105b6c9d6ded8cd463fe1b8
#
_cell.length_a   1.000
_cell.length_b   1.000
_cell.length_c   1.000
_cell.angle_alpha   90.00
_cell.angle_beta   90.00
_cell.angle_gamma   90.00
#
_symmetry.space_group_name_H-M   'P 1'
#
loop_
_entity.id
_entity.type
_entity.pdbx_description
1 polymer ?
#
loop_
_entity_poly.entity_id
_entity_poly.type
_entity_poly.pdbx_seq_one_letter_code
_entity_poly.pdbx_strand_id
1 'polypeptide(L)'
;FLNITAFCKDNNETALEVEQDILNSFRKNGFELISPRFNHMRNFLTCLPFMAGKGLFKQLKEAGVVQRAESFNVANLMPLVADNPLTPAGLLAPTYRNQLAFIDIFFRGMNNTNYNMAVCGTSGAGKTGLIQPLIRSVLDSGGFAVVFDMGDGYKSLCENMGGVYLDGETLRFNPFANITDIDQSAERVRDQLSVMASPNGNLDEVHEGLLLQAVRASWLAKENRARIDDVVDFLKNARDNDQYVESPTIRSRLDEMIVLLDQYTAGGTYGRYFNSDEPSLRDDAKMVVLELGGLEDRPSLLVAVMFSLIIYIENRMYRTPRNLKKLNVIDEGWRLLDFKNHKVGEFIEKGYRTARRHTGAYITITQNIVDFDSDKASSAARA
;
A
#
# COMPACT_ATOMS: atom_id res chain seq x y z
N PHE A 1 38.37 22.53 -0.62
CA PHE A 1 39.68 22.14 -1.09
C PHE A 1 39.66 20.69 -1.52
N LEU A 2 39.81 20.44 -2.83
CA LEU A 2 39.93 19.10 -3.40
C LEU A 2 41.39 18.88 -3.81
N ASN A 3 41.96 17.79 -3.39
CA ASN A 3 43.26 17.35 -3.81
C ASN A 3 43.20 15.85 -4.14
N ILE A 4 43.77 15.48 -5.27
CA ILE A 4 43.80 14.10 -5.77
C ILE A 4 45.23 13.62 -5.77
N THR A 5 45.50 12.54 -5.07
CA THR A 5 46.81 11.91 -5.03
C THR A 5 46.70 10.49 -5.53
N ALA A 6 47.47 10.17 -6.58
CA ALA A 6 47.59 8.81 -7.13
C ALA A 6 48.96 8.23 -6.75
N PHE A 7 48.95 6.96 -6.38
CA PHE A 7 50.17 6.20 -6.08
C PHE A 7 50.48 5.23 -7.22
N CYS A 8 51.65 5.36 -7.82
CA CYS A 8 52.11 4.45 -8.87
C CYS A 8 53.17 3.52 -8.31
N LYS A 9 53.15 2.26 -8.72
CA LYS A 9 54.13 1.26 -8.26
C LYS A 9 55.47 1.34 -8.95
N ASP A 10 55.51 1.93 -10.14
CA ASP A 10 56.67 1.85 -11.05
C ASP A 10 57.30 3.21 -11.34
N ASN A 11 58.03 3.31 -12.42
CA ASN A 11 58.88 4.43 -12.81
C ASN A 11 58.13 5.72 -13.12
N ASN A 12 58.90 6.81 -13.38
CA ASN A 12 58.35 8.12 -13.68
C ASN A 12 57.51 8.18 -14.98
N GLU A 13 57.68 7.27 -15.95
CA GLU A 13 56.90 7.23 -17.18
C GLU A 13 55.47 6.82 -16.89
N THR A 14 55.27 5.75 -16.13
CA THR A 14 53.95 5.30 -15.67
C THR A 14 53.23 6.37 -14.85
N ALA A 15 53.98 7.10 -14.01
CA ALA A 15 53.37 8.20 -13.21
C ALA A 15 52.85 9.34 -14.10
N LEU A 16 53.58 9.69 -15.18
CA LEU A 16 53.12 10.71 -16.14
C LEU A 16 51.90 10.25 -16.96
N GLU A 17 51.84 8.98 -17.35
CA GLU A 17 50.67 8.42 -18.02
C GLU A 17 49.42 8.47 -17.12
N VAL A 18 49.53 8.02 -15.87
CA VAL A 18 48.44 8.07 -14.88
C VAL A 18 48.01 9.50 -14.61
N GLU A 19 48.92 10.46 -14.53
CA GLU A 19 48.60 11.88 -14.38
C GLU A 19 47.79 12.38 -15.56
N GLN A 20 48.18 12.06 -16.80
CA GLN A 20 47.45 12.45 -18.01
C GLN A 20 46.08 11.82 -18.08
N ASP A 21 45.95 10.57 -17.70
CA ASP A 21 44.66 9.86 -17.68
C ASP A 21 43.69 10.49 -16.68
N ILE A 22 44.18 10.85 -15.48
CA ILE A 22 43.36 11.56 -14.49
C ILE A 22 42.93 12.92 -15.03
N LEU A 23 43.86 13.72 -15.54
CA LEU A 23 43.59 15.04 -16.09
C LEU A 23 42.56 14.95 -17.23
N ASN A 24 42.72 14.00 -18.15
CA ASN A 24 41.80 13.77 -19.26
C ASN A 24 40.41 13.32 -18.82
N SER A 25 40.33 12.45 -17.82
CA SER A 25 39.08 11.96 -17.25
C SER A 25 38.25 13.10 -16.66
N PHE A 26 38.89 13.98 -15.89
CA PHE A 26 38.20 15.15 -15.33
C PHE A 26 37.83 16.18 -16.40
N ARG A 27 38.70 16.41 -17.36
CA ARG A 27 38.44 17.35 -18.47
C ARG A 27 37.23 16.90 -19.31
N LYS A 28 37.08 15.61 -19.58
CA LYS A 28 35.90 15.06 -20.29
C LYS A 28 34.59 15.34 -19.56
N ASN A 29 34.63 15.50 -18.25
CA ASN A 29 33.49 15.83 -17.42
C ASN A 29 33.37 17.33 -17.06
N GLY A 30 34.11 18.20 -17.75
CA GLY A 30 34.02 19.65 -17.60
C GLY A 30 34.81 20.22 -16.41
N PHE A 31 35.69 19.44 -15.78
CA PHE A 31 36.55 19.92 -14.72
C PHE A 31 37.99 20.10 -15.21
N GLU A 32 38.60 21.21 -14.84
CA GLU A 32 40.02 21.46 -15.09
C GLU A 32 40.83 21.29 -13.82
N LEU A 33 41.70 20.28 -13.83
CA LEU A 33 42.63 20.03 -12.74
C LEU A 33 43.98 20.67 -13.05
N ILE A 34 44.65 21.17 -12.03
CA ILE A 34 45.99 21.79 -12.14
C ILE A 34 46.99 20.82 -11.52
N SER A 35 47.97 20.42 -12.31
CA SER A 35 49.12 19.66 -11.82
C SER A 35 50.02 20.57 -10.96
N PRO A 36 50.33 20.19 -9.71
CA PRO A 36 51.06 21.03 -8.77
C PRO A 36 52.56 20.93 -8.97
N ARG A 37 53.09 21.46 -10.02
CA ARG A 37 54.54 21.48 -10.27
C ARG A 37 55.29 22.09 -9.10
N PHE A 38 56.36 21.42 -8.62
CA PHE A 38 57.20 21.78 -7.48
C PHE A 38 56.55 21.77 -6.09
N ASN A 39 55.27 21.51 -5.99
CA ASN A 39 54.55 21.50 -4.70
C ASN A 39 54.02 20.10 -4.31
N HIS A 40 54.52 19.04 -4.91
CA HIS A 40 54.01 17.65 -4.71
C HIS A 40 53.94 17.25 -3.26
N MET A 41 55.05 17.47 -2.49
CA MET A 41 55.12 17.11 -1.08
C MET A 41 54.11 17.90 -0.22
N ARG A 42 53.91 19.18 -0.47
CA ARG A 42 52.92 19.99 0.24
C ARG A 42 51.52 19.52 -0.05
N ASN A 43 51.21 19.26 -1.31
CA ASN A 43 49.92 18.75 -1.70
C ASN A 43 49.63 17.36 -1.12
N PHE A 44 50.63 16.46 -1.16
CA PHE A 44 50.52 15.16 -0.52
C PHE A 44 50.22 15.28 0.96
N LEU A 45 50.95 16.13 1.68
CA LEU A 45 50.71 16.34 3.11
C LEU A 45 49.32 16.86 3.43
N THR A 46 48.68 17.63 2.54
CA THR A 46 47.30 18.07 2.75
C THR A 46 46.29 16.94 2.68
N CYS A 47 46.62 15.79 2.09
CA CYS A 47 45.76 14.60 2.08
C CYS A 47 45.74 13.87 3.40
N LEU A 48 46.71 14.12 4.27
CA LEU A 48 46.76 13.52 5.59
C LEU A 48 45.76 14.19 6.55
N PRO A 49 45.11 13.42 7.42
CA PRO A 49 44.10 13.95 8.35
C PRO A 49 44.70 15.10 9.18
N PHE A 50 43.92 16.19 9.32
CA PHE A 50 44.23 17.38 10.12
C PHE A 50 45.41 18.25 9.65
N MET A 51 46.23 17.81 8.70
CA MET A 51 47.42 18.58 8.26
C MET A 51 47.04 19.89 7.57
N ALA A 52 45.98 19.93 6.80
CA ALA A 52 45.49 21.18 6.20
C ALA A 52 45.15 22.25 7.28
N GLY A 53 44.57 21.85 8.42
CA GLY A 53 44.24 22.73 9.54
C GLY A 53 45.43 23.27 10.31
N LYS A 54 46.60 22.66 10.18
CA LYS A 54 47.87 23.10 10.87
C LYS A 54 48.63 24.18 10.11
N GLY A 55 47.97 24.98 9.27
CA GLY A 55 48.59 26.10 8.54
C GLY A 55 49.03 25.78 7.13
N LEU A 56 49.06 24.51 6.71
CA LEU A 56 49.45 24.10 5.36
C LEU A 56 48.51 24.65 4.29
N PHE A 57 47.21 24.73 4.58
CA PHE A 57 46.22 25.34 3.70
C PHE A 57 46.54 26.85 3.46
N LYS A 58 46.93 27.58 4.48
CA LYS A 58 47.32 28.99 4.36
C LYS A 58 48.50 29.15 3.40
N GLN A 59 49.54 28.31 3.55
CA GLN A 59 50.73 28.33 2.67
C GLN A 59 50.39 28.03 1.22
N LEU A 60 49.49 27.07 0.97
CA LEU A 60 49.03 26.75 -0.40
C LEU A 60 48.23 27.90 -0.99
N LYS A 61 47.41 28.58 -0.18
CA LYS A 61 46.65 29.74 -0.62
C LYS A 61 47.55 30.90 -0.99
N GLU A 62 48.58 31.17 -0.18
CA GLU A 62 49.57 32.20 -0.43
C GLU A 62 50.44 31.88 -1.68
N ALA A 63 50.68 30.61 -1.95
CA ALA A 63 51.35 30.11 -3.15
C ALA A 63 50.49 30.17 -4.42
N GLY A 64 49.21 30.59 -4.33
CA GLY A 64 48.30 30.73 -5.46
C GLY A 64 47.78 29.40 -6.06
N VAL A 65 48.03 28.27 -5.41
CA VAL A 65 47.62 26.94 -5.94
C VAL A 65 46.20 26.53 -5.48
N VAL A 66 45.54 27.36 -4.70
CA VAL A 66 44.16 27.09 -4.24
C VAL A 66 43.21 27.89 -5.09
N GLN A 67 42.32 27.17 -5.79
CA GLN A 67 41.28 27.76 -6.61
C GLN A 67 39.97 27.90 -5.81
N ARG A 68 39.16 28.91 -6.15
CA ARG A 68 37.81 29.06 -5.61
C ARG A 68 36.85 28.20 -6.45
N ALA A 69 36.01 27.46 -5.78
CA ALA A 69 34.90 26.74 -6.41
C ALA A 69 33.59 27.02 -5.68
N GLU A 70 32.47 26.96 -6.37
CA GLU A 70 31.16 27.07 -5.76
C GLU A 70 30.89 25.84 -4.86
N SER A 71 30.19 26.05 -3.74
CA SER A 71 29.91 25.00 -2.78
C SER A 71 29.20 23.80 -3.40
N PHE A 72 28.33 24.04 -4.38
CA PHE A 72 27.63 22.98 -5.13
C PHE A 72 28.60 22.09 -5.92
N ASN A 73 29.56 22.70 -6.61
CA ASN A 73 30.55 21.96 -7.40
C ASN A 73 31.48 21.14 -6.48
N VAL A 74 31.86 21.70 -5.33
CA VAL A 74 32.68 20.98 -4.33
C VAL A 74 31.89 19.80 -3.73
N ALA A 75 30.61 19.99 -3.43
CA ALA A 75 29.76 18.92 -2.90
C ALA A 75 29.65 17.73 -3.88
N ASN A 76 29.55 18.00 -5.17
CA ASN A 76 29.51 16.96 -6.22
C ASN A 76 30.85 16.21 -6.37
N LEU A 77 31.96 16.81 -5.97
CA LEU A 77 33.29 16.19 -6.03
C LEU A 77 33.70 15.49 -4.72
N MET A 78 32.88 15.61 -3.67
CA MET A 78 33.18 14.92 -2.41
C MET A 78 33.09 13.40 -2.60
N PRO A 79 34.06 12.63 -2.08
CA PRO A 79 34.04 11.16 -2.16
C PRO A 79 33.01 10.51 -1.21
N LEU A 80 32.06 11.30 -0.70
CA LEU A 80 30.94 10.83 0.11
C LEU A 80 29.82 10.37 -0.80
N VAL A 81 30.10 9.34 -1.58
CA VAL A 81 29.16 8.77 -2.54
C VAL A 81 28.82 7.36 -2.09
N ALA A 82 27.88 7.29 -1.18
CA ALA A 82 27.26 6.02 -0.82
C ALA A 82 25.76 6.19 -0.86
N ASP A 83 25.08 5.15 -1.30
CA ASP A 83 23.65 5.09 -1.17
C ASP A 83 23.29 4.87 0.31
N ASN A 84 22.17 5.42 0.72
CA ASN A 84 21.63 5.15 2.05
C ASN A 84 21.25 3.66 2.11
N PRO A 85 21.73 2.88 3.12
CA PRO A 85 21.33 1.49 3.30
C PRO A 85 19.85 1.33 3.66
N LEU A 86 19.09 2.42 3.77
CA LEU A 86 17.66 2.56 4.06
C LEU A 86 17.32 2.03 5.46
N THR A 87 17.23 0.72 5.64
CA THR A 87 16.89 0.09 6.93
C THR A 87 17.96 -0.93 7.35
N PRO A 88 18.09 -1.26 8.64
CA PRO A 88 19.11 -2.20 9.10
C PRO A 88 18.85 -3.65 8.71
N ALA A 89 17.62 -4.00 8.35
CA ALA A 89 17.21 -5.33 7.92
C ALA A 89 15.93 -5.23 7.07
N GLY A 90 15.56 -6.28 6.37
CA GLY A 90 14.36 -6.34 5.54
C GLY A 90 14.63 -6.99 4.19
N LEU A 91 13.87 -6.61 3.18
CA LEU A 91 14.12 -7.03 1.81
C LEU A 91 15.44 -6.46 1.30
N LEU A 92 16.36 -7.34 0.89
CA LEU A 92 17.62 -6.94 0.27
C LEU A 92 17.38 -6.58 -1.20
N ALA A 93 17.75 -5.37 -1.57
CA ALA A 93 17.62 -4.86 -2.93
C ALA A 93 18.89 -4.13 -3.39
N PRO A 94 19.25 -4.19 -4.69
CA PRO A 94 20.30 -3.37 -5.24
C PRO A 94 19.83 -1.92 -5.37
N THR A 95 20.70 -0.99 -5.04
CA THR A 95 20.46 0.43 -5.29
C THR A 95 20.86 0.82 -6.71
N TYR A 96 20.54 2.05 -7.10
CA TYR A 96 20.91 2.60 -8.42
C TYR A 96 22.43 2.55 -8.70
N ARG A 97 23.25 2.56 -7.64
CA ARG A 97 24.72 2.48 -7.73
C ARG A 97 25.29 1.09 -7.50
N ASN A 98 24.46 0.05 -7.64
CA ASN A 98 24.84 -1.36 -7.40
C ASN A 98 25.36 -1.63 -5.97
N GLN A 99 24.94 -0.82 -5.01
CA GLN A 99 25.14 -1.13 -3.60
C GLN A 99 23.94 -1.91 -3.07
N LEU A 100 24.10 -2.57 -1.95
CA LEU A 100 23.00 -3.31 -1.31
C LEU A 100 22.31 -2.41 -0.27
N ALA A 101 21.00 -2.40 -0.30
CA ALA A 101 20.18 -1.74 0.70
C ALA A 101 19.08 -2.69 1.20
N PHE A 102 18.64 -2.48 2.44
CA PHE A 102 17.53 -3.20 3.00
C PHE A 102 16.28 -2.31 3.01
N ILE A 103 15.14 -2.90 2.69
CA ILE A 103 13.84 -2.23 2.67
C ILE A 103 12.92 -2.91 3.67
N ASP A 104 12.59 -2.22 4.77
CA ASP A 104 11.52 -2.60 5.69
C ASP A 104 10.60 -1.40 5.91
N ILE A 105 9.42 -1.44 5.30
CA ILE A 105 8.42 -0.36 5.42
C ILE A 105 7.91 -0.19 6.86
N PHE A 106 8.04 -1.22 7.72
CA PHE A 106 7.64 -1.18 9.13
C PHE A 106 8.73 -0.64 10.06
N PHE A 107 9.91 -0.28 9.52
CA PHE A 107 11.00 0.22 10.34
C PHE A 107 10.70 1.63 10.87
N ARG A 108 10.61 1.75 12.19
CA ARG A 108 10.24 3.02 12.85
C ARG A 108 11.32 4.11 12.81
N GLY A 109 12.56 3.74 12.55
CA GLY A 109 13.69 4.67 12.52
C GLY A 109 13.74 5.61 11.32
N MET A 110 12.88 5.42 10.31
CA MET A 110 12.81 6.30 9.14
C MET A 110 11.96 7.57 9.36
N ASN A 111 11.44 7.79 10.56
CA ASN A 111 10.53 8.90 10.90
C ASN A 111 9.25 8.95 10.04
N ASN A 112 8.84 7.84 9.48
CA ASN A 112 7.61 7.75 8.70
C ASN A 112 6.37 7.94 9.57
N THR A 113 5.41 8.69 9.08
CA THR A 113 4.13 8.92 9.78
C THR A 113 3.22 7.69 9.72
N ASN A 114 3.36 6.85 8.69
CA ASN A 114 2.65 5.58 8.50
C ASN A 114 3.55 4.56 7.80
N TYR A 115 3.04 3.35 7.54
CA TYR A 115 3.75 2.28 6.83
C TYR A 115 3.20 2.06 5.41
N ASN A 116 2.29 2.93 4.95
CA ASN A 116 1.69 2.80 3.64
C ASN A 116 2.69 3.11 2.53
N MET A 117 2.48 2.52 1.36
CA MET A 117 3.35 2.68 0.21
C MET A 117 2.51 2.83 -1.06
N ALA A 118 2.85 3.81 -1.87
CA ALA A 118 2.31 3.98 -3.21
C ALA A 118 3.34 3.51 -4.24
N VAL A 119 2.91 2.67 -5.17
CA VAL A 119 3.76 2.15 -6.25
C VAL A 119 3.15 2.50 -7.58
N CYS A 120 3.89 3.24 -8.38
CA CYS A 120 3.45 3.66 -9.71
C CYS A 120 4.44 3.19 -10.77
N GLY A 121 3.93 2.73 -11.89
CA GLY A 121 4.74 2.34 -13.04
C GLY A 121 3.91 1.70 -14.14
N THR A 122 4.33 1.89 -15.37
CA THR A 122 3.68 1.31 -16.54
C THR A 122 3.62 -0.22 -16.49
N SER A 123 2.80 -0.82 -17.32
CA SER A 123 2.77 -2.29 -17.45
C SER A 123 4.16 -2.80 -17.84
N GLY A 124 4.60 -3.91 -17.22
CA GLY A 124 5.93 -4.46 -17.45
C GLY A 124 7.10 -3.77 -16.71
N ALA A 125 6.86 -2.69 -15.96
CA ALA A 125 7.92 -1.98 -15.23
C ALA A 125 8.50 -2.74 -14.01
N GLY A 126 8.00 -3.94 -13.72
CA GLY A 126 8.48 -4.77 -12.61
C GLY A 126 7.80 -4.52 -11.26
N LYS A 127 6.64 -3.85 -11.23
CA LYS A 127 5.88 -3.57 -10.00
C LYS A 127 5.65 -4.84 -9.17
N THR A 128 5.06 -5.86 -9.77
CA THR A 128 4.80 -7.15 -9.12
C THR A 128 6.09 -7.82 -8.65
N GLY A 129 7.17 -7.71 -9.44
CA GLY A 129 8.50 -8.23 -9.09
C GLY A 129 9.13 -7.57 -7.86
N LEU A 130 8.79 -6.31 -7.55
CA LEU A 130 9.19 -5.63 -6.31
C LEU A 130 8.30 -6.03 -5.12
N ILE A 131 7.01 -6.16 -5.36
CA ILE A 131 6.03 -6.36 -4.28
C ILE A 131 6.03 -7.81 -3.77
N GLN A 132 6.20 -8.81 -4.64
CA GLN A 132 6.26 -10.22 -4.23
C GLN A 132 7.35 -10.50 -3.18
N PRO A 133 8.63 -10.09 -3.35
CA PRO A 133 9.65 -10.25 -2.32
C PRO A 133 9.34 -9.47 -1.03
N LEU A 134 8.66 -8.32 -1.13
CA LEU A 134 8.25 -7.56 0.05
C LEU A 134 7.17 -8.31 0.85
N ILE A 135 6.16 -8.88 0.17
CA ILE A 135 5.17 -9.76 0.78
C ILE A 135 5.87 -10.92 1.50
N ARG A 136 6.80 -11.59 0.82
CA ARG A 136 7.56 -12.69 1.39
C ARG A 136 8.31 -12.28 2.65
N SER A 137 8.98 -11.13 2.64
CA SER A 137 9.70 -10.60 3.81
C SER A 137 8.76 -10.39 5.01
N VAL A 138 7.52 -9.97 4.78
CA VAL A 138 6.51 -9.82 5.83
C VAL A 138 6.06 -11.17 6.36
N LEU A 139 5.79 -12.14 5.50
CA LEU A 139 5.39 -13.50 5.87
C LEU A 139 6.50 -14.23 6.65
N ASP A 140 7.75 -14.10 6.22
CA ASP A 140 8.94 -14.67 6.89
C ASP A 140 9.14 -14.08 8.30
N SER A 141 8.71 -12.83 8.51
CA SER A 141 8.72 -12.20 9.85
C SER A 141 7.53 -12.61 10.76
N GLY A 142 6.73 -13.57 10.33
CA GLY A 142 5.56 -14.06 11.05
C GLY A 142 4.29 -13.23 10.86
N GLY A 143 4.33 -12.24 9.96
CA GLY A 143 3.16 -11.42 9.58
C GLY A 143 2.18 -12.13 8.69
N PHE A 144 1.18 -11.39 8.21
CA PHE A 144 0.28 -11.89 7.17
C PHE A 144 0.08 -10.85 6.05
N ALA A 145 -0.35 -11.34 4.88
CA ALA A 145 -0.63 -10.52 3.71
C ALA A 145 -2.00 -10.84 3.11
N VAL A 146 -2.71 -9.80 2.70
CA VAL A 146 -3.91 -9.90 1.86
C VAL A 146 -3.63 -9.13 0.58
N VAL A 147 -3.89 -9.75 -0.56
CA VAL A 147 -3.62 -9.18 -1.88
C VAL A 147 -4.92 -9.15 -2.68
N PHE A 148 -5.29 -7.98 -3.16
CA PHE A 148 -6.30 -7.80 -4.21
C PHE A 148 -5.56 -7.80 -5.54
N ASP A 149 -5.83 -8.80 -6.36
CA ASP A 149 -5.19 -9.02 -7.66
C ASP A 149 -6.22 -8.87 -8.78
N MET A 150 -5.77 -8.43 -9.95
CA MET A 150 -6.61 -8.23 -11.12
C MET A 150 -5.92 -8.82 -12.38
N GLY A 151 -5.30 -9.98 -12.26
CA GLY A 151 -4.61 -10.58 -13.39
C GLY A 151 -3.64 -11.70 -13.04
N ASP A 152 -3.95 -12.49 -12.02
CA ASP A 152 -3.19 -13.68 -11.61
C ASP A 152 -1.70 -13.43 -11.24
N GLY A 153 -1.33 -12.17 -11.01
CA GLY A 153 0.06 -11.78 -10.76
C GLY A 153 0.67 -12.37 -9.49
N TYR A 154 -0.15 -12.75 -8.51
CA TYR A 154 0.29 -13.23 -7.19
C TYR A 154 -0.06 -14.70 -6.94
N LYS A 155 -0.68 -15.40 -7.88
CA LYS A 155 -1.11 -16.79 -7.73
C LYS A 155 0.03 -17.73 -7.36
N SER A 156 1.11 -17.73 -8.15
CA SER A 156 2.26 -18.60 -7.91
C SER A 156 2.94 -18.33 -6.57
N LEU A 157 3.01 -17.05 -6.15
CA LEU A 157 3.53 -16.71 -4.81
C LEU A 157 2.63 -17.29 -3.73
N CYS A 158 1.31 -17.13 -3.86
CA CYS A 158 0.32 -17.64 -2.91
C CYS A 158 0.45 -19.16 -2.72
N GLU A 159 0.49 -19.90 -3.81
CA GLU A 159 0.66 -21.35 -3.81
C GLU A 159 1.98 -21.78 -3.14
N ASN A 160 3.10 -21.13 -3.50
CA ASN A 160 4.41 -21.41 -2.93
C ASN A 160 4.54 -21.12 -1.43
N MET A 161 3.78 -20.12 -0.94
CA MET A 161 3.77 -19.74 0.48
C MET A 161 2.69 -20.50 1.30
N GLY A 162 1.98 -21.45 0.68
CA GLY A 162 0.88 -22.19 1.32
C GLY A 162 -0.30 -21.28 1.69
N GLY A 163 -0.52 -20.23 0.91
CA GLY A 163 -1.62 -19.28 1.09
C GLY A 163 -2.94 -19.79 0.52
N VAL A 164 -3.99 -19.00 0.70
CA VAL A 164 -5.31 -19.24 0.17
C VAL A 164 -5.53 -18.33 -1.04
N TYR A 165 -5.64 -18.94 -2.22
CA TYR A 165 -5.99 -18.25 -3.45
C TYR A 165 -7.48 -18.40 -3.70
N LEU A 166 -8.18 -17.29 -3.84
CA LEU A 166 -9.63 -17.22 -4.06
C LEU A 166 -9.91 -16.47 -5.36
N ASP A 167 -10.51 -17.19 -6.31
CA ASP A 167 -11.07 -16.58 -7.50
C ASP A 167 -12.38 -15.86 -7.16
N GLY A 168 -12.59 -14.67 -7.73
CA GLY A 168 -13.76 -13.85 -7.52
C GLY A 168 -15.07 -14.60 -7.70
N GLU A 169 -15.13 -15.56 -8.64
CA GLU A 169 -16.32 -16.38 -8.85
C GLU A 169 -16.57 -17.42 -7.74
N THR A 170 -15.52 -17.82 -7.03
CA THR A 170 -15.63 -18.81 -5.93
C THR A 170 -15.82 -18.18 -4.56
N LEU A 171 -15.74 -16.85 -4.47
CA LEU A 171 -15.92 -16.14 -3.21
C LEU A 171 -17.32 -16.36 -2.61
N ARG A 172 -17.33 -16.58 -1.31
CA ARG A 172 -18.55 -16.79 -0.53
C ARG A 172 -18.47 -15.96 0.74
N PHE A 173 -19.49 -15.19 0.99
CA PHE A 173 -19.64 -14.31 2.15
C PHE A 173 -20.93 -14.61 2.89
N ASN A 174 -20.99 -14.16 4.11
CA ASN A 174 -22.22 -13.93 4.85
C ASN A 174 -22.00 -12.69 5.73
N PRO A 175 -22.76 -11.60 5.56
CA PRO A 175 -22.63 -10.40 6.36
C PRO A 175 -22.74 -10.63 7.87
N PHE A 176 -23.42 -11.69 8.29
CA PHE A 176 -23.61 -12.07 9.71
C PHE A 176 -22.58 -13.06 10.24
N ALA A 177 -21.71 -13.60 9.38
CA ALA A 177 -20.70 -14.55 9.82
C ALA A 177 -19.68 -13.91 10.77
N ASN A 178 -19.23 -14.69 11.76
CA ASN A 178 -18.19 -14.29 12.71
C ASN A 178 -18.53 -13.04 13.57
N ILE A 179 -19.80 -12.68 13.71
CA ILE A 179 -20.25 -11.66 14.65
C ILE A 179 -20.28 -12.27 16.06
N THR A 180 -19.64 -11.62 17.02
CA THR A 180 -19.66 -12.00 18.41
C THR A 180 -20.57 -11.09 19.26
N ASP A 181 -20.73 -9.85 18.81
CA ASP A 181 -21.53 -8.81 19.47
C ASP A 181 -22.21 -7.98 18.39
N ILE A 182 -23.53 -8.05 18.35
CA ILE A 182 -24.33 -7.32 17.36
C ILE A 182 -24.35 -5.82 17.64
N ASP A 183 -24.30 -5.40 18.89
CA ASP A 183 -24.35 -3.97 19.22
C ASP A 183 -23.12 -3.22 18.69
N GLN A 184 -21.99 -3.89 18.61
CA GLN A 184 -20.76 -3.34 18.01
C GLN A 184 -20.68 -3.54 16.48
N SER A 185 -21.45 -4.47 15.92
CA SER A 185 -21.31 -4.90 14.53
C SER A 185 -22.48 -4.51 13.63
N ALA A 186 -23.65 -4.18 14.20
CA ALA A 186 -24.88 -3.92 13.45
C ALA A 186 -24.74 -2.79 12.43
N GLU A 187 -24.06 -1.69 12.78
CA GLU A 187 -23.83 -0.58 11.86
C GLU A 187 -22.97 -0.99 10.66
N ARG A 188 -21.98 -1.85 10.90
CA ARG A 188 -21.09 -2.35 9.85
C ARG A 188 -21.83 -3.27 8.88
N VAL A 189 -22.69 -4.15 9.40
CA VAL A 189 -23.56 -5.00 8.55
C VAL A 189 -24.56 -4.14 7.78
N ARG A 190 -25.16 -3.14 8.44
CA ARG A 190 -26.02 -2.15 7.77
C ARG A 190 -25.28 -1.45 6.62
N ASP A 191 -24.05 -0.99 6.84
CA ASP A 191 -23.26 -0.30 5.83
C ASP A 191 -22.94 -1.24 4.65
N GLN A 192 -22.65 -2.50 4.92
CA GLN A 192 -22.46 -3.51 3.89
C GLN A 192 -23.72 -3.69 3.04
N LEU A 193 -24.87 -3.88 3.66
CA LEU A 193 -26.16 -4.00 2.97
C LEU A 193 -26.53 -2.71 2.22
N SER A 194 -26.22 -1.55 2.79
CA SER A 194 -26.42 -0.25 2.15
C SER A 194 -25.59 -0.11 0.86
N VAL A 195 -24.33 -0.52 0.87
CA VAL A 195 -23.46 -0.54 -0.32
C VAL A 195 -23.94 -1.56 -1.35
N MET A 196 -24.42 -2.72 -0.91
CA MET A 196 -25.02 -3.74 -1.79
C MET A 196 -26.29 -3.25 -2.47
N ALA A 197 -27.20 -2.63 -1.72
CA ALA A 197 -28.44 -2.09 -2.25
C ALA A 197 -28.19 -0.89 -3.17
N SER A 198 -27.23 -0.02 -2.83
CA SER A 198 -26.91 1.17 -3.62
C SER A 198 -25.41 1.37 -3.77
N PRO A 199 -24.79 0.72 -4.76
CA PRO A 199 -23.36 0.88 -5.03
C PRO A 199 -22.92 2.33 -5.30
N ASN A 200 -23.84 3.20 -5.73
CA ASN A 200 -23.61 4.62 -5.98
C ASN A 200 -23.89 5.53 -4.78
N GLY A 201 -24.37 4.98 -3.65
CA GLY A 201 -24.58 5.75 -2.40
C GLY A 201 -25.83 6.62 -2.38
N ASN A 202 -26.93 6.21 -3.01
CA ASN A 202 -28.18 7.01 -3.13
C ASN A 202 -29.21 6.75 -2.01
N LEU A 203 -28.87 6.00 -0.96
CA LEU A 203 -29.76 5.74 0.16
C LEU A 203 -29.73 6.90 1.15
N ASP A 204 -30.91 7.25 1.71
CA ASP A 204 -31.06 8.27 2.73
C ASP A 204 -31.05 7.66 4.17
N GLU A 205 -31.10 8.55 5.19
CA GLU A 205 -31.09 8.16 6.60
C GLU A 205 -32.26 7.23 6.99
N VAL A 206 -33.40 7.34 6.31
CA VAL A 206 -34.58 6.48 6.58
C VAL A 206 -34.30 5.06 6.11
N HIS A 207 -33.74 4.88 4.92
CA HIS A 207 -33.28 3.57 4.44
C HIS A 207 -32.28 2.94 5.41
N GLU A 208 -31.30 3.71 5.89
CA GLU A 208 -30.29 3.21 6.83
C GLU A 208 -30.90 2.80 8.17
N GLY A 209 -31.86 3.58 8.68
CA GLY A 209 -32.60 3.25 9.89
C GLY A 209 -33.40 1.95 9.77
N LEU A 210 -34.07 1.76 8.65
CA LEU A 210 -34.83 0.53 8.37
C LEU A 210 -33.91 -0.70 8.19
N LEU A 211 -32.77 -0.54 7.49
CA LEU A 211 -31.76 -1.59 7.39
C LEU A 211 -31.18 -1.96 8.75
N LEU A 212 -30.90 -0.98 9.62
CA LEU A 212 -30.38 -1.27 10.95
C LEU A 212 -31.37 -2.08 11.80
N GLN A 213 -32.64 -1.75 11.73
CA GLN A 213 -33.71 -2.52 12.39
C GLN A 213 -33.78 -3.95 11.85
N ALA A 214 -33.76 -4.11 10.51
CA ALA A 214 -33.78 -5.41 9.86
C ALA A 214 -32.57 -6.27 10.26
N VAL A 215 -31.37 -5.69 10.27
CA VAL A 215 -30.14 -6.38 10.71
C VAL A 215 -30.26 -6.88 12.15
N ARG A 216 -30.70 -6.05 13.08
CA ARG A 216 -30.87 -6.43 14.49
C ARG A 216 -31.92 -7.51 14.66
N ALA A 217 -33.06 -7.40 13.97
CA ALA A 217 -34.12 -8.39 14.03
C ALA A 217 -33.69 -9.75 13.46
N SER A 218 -33.00 -9.75 12.34
CA SER A 218 -32.46 -10.97 11.71
C SER A 218 -31.43 -11.65 12.62
N TRP A 219 -30.56 -10.87 13.25
CA TRP A 219 -29.60 -11.40 14.23
C TRP A 219 -30.28 -12.01 15.45
N LEU A 220 -31.26 -11.34 16.03
CA LEU A 220 -31.99 -11.85 17.20
C LEU A 220 -32.70 -13.16 16.91
N ALA A 221 -33.13 -13.38 15.66
CA ALA A 221 -33.80 -14.59 15.24
C ALA A 221 -32.85 -15.78 14.98
N LYS A 222 -31.69 -15.55 14.38
CA LYS A 222 -30.81 -16.62 13.87
C LYS A 222 -29.33 -16.48 14.18
N GLU A 223 -28.92 -15.40 14.85
CA GLU A 223 -27.52 -15.08 15.15
C GLU A 223 -26.60 -15.15 13.92
N ASN A 224 -25.46 -15.83 14.00
CA ASN A 224 -24.51 -16.02 12.88
C ASN A 224 -25.07 -16.82 11.69
N ARG A 225 -26.25 -17.42 11.81
CA ARG A 225 -26.94 -18.12 10.71
C ARG A 225 -27.91 -17.22 9.97
N ALA A 226 -28.07 -15.98 10.41
CA ALA A 226 -28.86 -15.00 9.66
C ALA A 226 -28.25 -14.79 8.26
N ARG A 227 -29.09 -14.49 7.29
CA ARG A 227 -28.73 -14.27 5.88
C ARG A 227 -29.44 -13.04 5.34
N ILE A 228 -29.12 -12.65 4.14
CA ILE A 228 -29.78 -11.53 3.46
C ILE A 228 -31.27 -11.81 3.23
N ASP A 229 -31.63 -13.07 3.04
CA ASP A 229 -33.04 -13.50 2.97
C ASP A 229 -33.82 -13.07 4.21
N ASP A 230 -33.25 -13.23 5.41
CA ASP A 230 -33.92 -12.87 6.67
C ASP A 230 -34.13 -11.36 6.77
N VAL A 231 -33.17 -10.57 6.26
CA VAL A 231 -33.30 -9.11 6.19
C VAL A 231 -34.43 -8.72 5.24
N VAL A 232 -34.47 -9.32 4.04
CA VAL A 232 -35.51 -9.05 3.05
C VAL A 232 -36.87 -9.47 3.55
N ASP A 233 -36.96 -10.62 4.25
CA ASP A 233 -38.24 -11.10 4.83
C ASP A 233 -38.70 -10.16 5.95
N PHE A 234 -37.82 -9.64 6.77
CA PHE A 234 -38.16 -8.61 7.76
C PHE A 234 -38.70 -7.35 7.10
N LEU A 235 -38.08 -6.86 6.02
CA LEU A 235 -38.54 -5.68 5.28
C LEU A 235 -39.92 -5.91 4.62
N LYS A 236 -40.17 -7.10 4.07
CA LYS A 236 -41.48 -7.51 3.54
C LYS A 236 -42.54 -7.50 4.63
N ASN A 237 -42.23 -8.12 5.80
CA ASN A 237 -43.16 -8.14 6.93
C ASN A 237 -43.42 -6.74 7.47
N ALA A 238 -42.41 -5.88 7.55
CA ALA A 238 -42.58 -4.49 7.98
C ALA A 238 -43.44 -3.68 7.01
N ARG A 239 -43.30 -3.90 5.71
CA ARG A 239 -44.14 -3.28 4.66
C ARG A 239 -45.61 -3.66 4.79
N ASP A 240 -45.88 -4.93 5.09
CA ASP A 240 -47.22 -5.49 5.15
C ASP A 240 -47.89 -5.32 6.53
N ASN A 241 -47.16 -4.82 7.51
CA ASN A 241 -47.65 -4.59 8.87
C ASN A 241 -48.31 -3.22 8.99
N ASP A 242 -49.40 -3.14 9.75
CA ASP A 242 -50.22 -1.92 9.96
C ASP A 242 -49.39 -0.73 10.53
N GLN A 243 -48.28 -0.99 11.18
CA GLN A 243 -47.42 0.05 11.77
C GLN A 243 -46.92 1.09 10.76
N TYR A 244 -46.72 0.73 9.49
CA TYR A 244 -46.19 1.60 8.44
C TYR A 244 -47.21 1.88 7.31
N VAL A 245 -48.39 1.30 7.38
CA VAL A 245 -49.47 1.46 6.36
C VAL A 245 -49.87 2.93 6.20
N GLU A 246 -49.80 3.73 7.28
CA GLU A 246 -50.19 5.13 7.26
C GLU A 246 -49.12 6.06 6.67
N SER A 247 -47.89 5.57 6.37
CA SER A 247 -46.81 6.37 5.79
C SER A 247 -46.42 5.92 4.39
N PRO A 248 -46.98 6.50 3.33
CA PRO A 248 -46.65 6.16 1.94
C PRO A 248 -45.16 6.28 1.62
N THR A 249 -44.48 7.22 2.26
CA THR A 249 -43.05 7.48 2.07
C THR A 249 -42.21 6.33 2.60
N ILE A 250 -42.51 5.82 3.78
CA ILE A 250 -41.73 4.68 4.39
C ILE A 250 -42.01 3.42 3.57
N ARG A 251 -43.25 3.21 3.13
CA ARG A 251 -43.63 2.06 2.30
C ARG A 251 -42.89 2.05 0.98
N SER A 252 -42.77 3.19 0.30
CA SER A 252 -41.99 3.31 -0.93
C SER A 252 -40.52 2.93 -0.71
N ARG A 253 -39.89 3.36 0.39
CA ARG A 253 -38.49 3.04 0.72
C ARG A 253 -38.31 1.55 1.04
N LEU A 254 -39.26 0.93 1.72
CA LEU A 254 -39.26 -0.53 1.95
C LEU A 254 -39.32 -1.29 0.63
N ASP A 255 -40.23 -0.91 -0.30
CA ASP A 255 -40.34 -1.52 -1.60
C ASP A 255 -39.03 -1.37 -2.41
N GLU A 256 -38.43 -0.20 -2.41
CA GLU A 256 -37.13 0.04 -3.05
C GLU A 256 -36.03 -0.89 -2.48
N MET A 257 -35.89 -0.98 -1.16
CA MET A 257 -34.88 -1.84 -0.55
C MET A 257 -35.13 -3.33 -0.80
N ILE A 258 -36.37 -3.77 -0.77
CA ILE A 258 -36.75 -5.17 -1.10
C ILE A 258 -36.24 -5.50 -2.50
N VAL A 259 -36.55 -4.66 -3.49
CA VAL A 259 -36.16 -4.87 -4.89
C VAL A 259 -34.62 -4.84 -5.02
N LEU A 260 -33.94 -3.89 -4.39
CA LEU A 260 -32.48 -3.74 -4.50
C LEU A 260 -31.72 -4.88 -3.83
N LEU A 261 -32.21 -5.41 -2.71
CA LEU A 261 -31.56 -6.50 -1.99
C LEU A 261 -31.97 -7.89 -2.51
N ASP A 262 -33.08 -8.03 -3.21
CA ASP A 262 -33.58 -9.31 -3.73
C ASP A 262 -32.54 -10.03 -4.62
N GLN A 263 -31.74 -9.28 -5.39
CA GLN A 263 -30.67 -9.84 -6.21
C GLN A 263 -29.57 -10.55 -5.40
N TYR A 264 -29.46 -10.27 -4.10
CA TYR A 264 -28.47 -10.87 -3.19
C TYR A 264 -29.07 -11.96 -2.29
N THR A 265 -30.37 -12.19 -2.31
CA THR A 265 -31.02 -13.32 -1.62
C THR A 265 -30.59 -14.64 -2.24
N ALA A 266 -30.81 -15.76 -1.56
CA ALA A 266 -30.41 -17.08 -2.05
C ALA A 266 -30.94 -17.42 -3.43
N GLY A 267 -32.13 -16.92 -3.78
CA GLY A 267 -32.76 -17.05 -5.11
C GLY A 267 -32.33 -15.99 -6.13
N GLY A 268 -31.61 -14.96 -5.70
CA GLY A 268 -31.22 -13.83 -6.54
C GLY A 268 -29.96 -14.09 -7.37
N THR A 269 -29.70 -13.21 -8.33
CA THR A 269 -28.58 -13.32 -9.28
C THR A 269 -27.21 -13.44 -8.61
N TYR A 270 -27.01 -12.74 -7.48
CA TYR A 270 -25.75 -12.69 -6.72
C TYR A 270 -25.82 -13.48 -5.40
N GLY A 271 -26.91 -14.21 -5.17
CA GLY A 271 -27.16 -14.91 -3.91
C GLY A 271 -26.07 -15.91 -3.54
N ARG A 272 -25.46 -16.57 -4.54
CA ARG A 272 -24.37 -17.51 -4.33
C ARG A 272 -23.15 -16.90 -3.63
N TYR A 273 -22.95 -15.59 -3.70
CA TYR A 273 -21.80 -14.89 -3.12
C TYR A 273 -22.01 -14.54 -1.64
N PHE A 274 -23.27 -14.32 -1.20
CA PHE A 274 -23.53 -13.65 0.08
C PHE A 274 -24.35 -14.44 1.09
N ASN A 275 -24.71 -15.67 0.77
CA ASN A 275 -25.55 -16.53 1.64
C ASN A 275 -24.88 -17.84 2.04
N SER A 276 -23.57 -17.82 2.25
CA SER A 276 -22.82 -19.02 2.65
C SER A 276 -22.82 -19.23 4.15
N ASP A 277 -23.00 -20.48 4.59
CA ASP A 277 -22.80 -20.87 5.98
C ASP A 277 -21.31 -20.90 6.35
N GLU A 278 -20.45 -21.16 5.35
CA GLU A 278 -18.99 -21.17 5.51
C GLU A 278 -18.37 -20.12 4.58
N PRO A 279 -18.05 -18.93 5.09
CA PRO A 279 -17.35 -17.90 4.32
C PRO A 279 -15.99 -18.41 3.82
N SER A 280 -15.62 -18.02 2.59
CA SER A 280 -14.35 -18.41 1.97
C SER A 280 -13.13 -17.85 2.70
N LEU A 281 -13.30 -16.74 3.42
CA LEU A 281 -12.24 -16.04 4.12
C LEU A 281 -12.05 -16.60 5.54
N ARG A 282 -10.86 -17.10 5.78
CA ARG A 282 -10.46 -17.70 7.06
C ARG A 282 -9.44 -16.82 7.76
N ASP A 283 -9.56 -16.64 9.05
CA ASP A 283 -8.69 -15.78 9.86
C ASP A 283 -7.30 -16.39 10.11
N ASP A 284 -7.10 -17.69 9.87
CA ASP A 284 -5.85 -18.42 10.12
C ASP A 284 -4.85 -18.39 8.96
N ALA A 285 -5.30 -18.03 7.73
CA ALA A 285 -4.44 -18.01 6.56
C ALA A 285 -3.35 -16.92 6.64
N LYS A 286 -2.08 -17.27 6.48
CA LYS A 286 -0.97 -16.30 6.49
C LYS A 286 -0.96 -15.40 5.24
N MET A 287 -1.38 -15.94 4.12
CA MET A 287 -1.52 -15.20 2.87
C MET A 287 -2.86 -15.49 2.24
N VAL A 288 -3.55 -14.44 1.80
CA VAL A 288 -4.80 -14.54 1.03
C VAL A 288 -4.62 -13.72 -0.23
N VAL A 289 -4.87 -14.31 -1.37
CA VAL A 289 -4.91 -13.62 -2.67
C VAL A 289 -6.32 -13.72 -3.22
N LEU A 290 -6.86 -12.61 -3.62
CA LEU A 290 -8.23 -12.41 -4.10
C LEU A 290 -8.13 -11.96 -5.55
N GLU A 291 -8.36 -12.87 -6.48
CA GLU A 291 -8.41 -12.56 -7.91
C GLU A 291 -9.80 -12.05 -8.27
N LEU A 292 -9.88 -10.80 -8.67
CA LEU A 292 -11.14 -10.10 -8.90
C LEU A 292 -11.41 -9.80 -10.40
N GLY A 293 -10.50 -10.15 -11.29
CA GLY A 293 -10.64 -9.91 -12.73
C GLY A 293 -11.92 -10.48 -13.33
N GLY A 294 -12.35 -11.65 -12.88
CA GLY A 294 -13.61 -12.26 -13.32
C GLY A 294 -14.89 -11.49 -12.94
N LEU A 295 -14.78 -10.45 -12.08
CA LEU A 295 -15.91 -9.62 -11.67
C LEU A 295 -15.95 -8.25 -12.38
N GLU A 296 -15.00 -7.94 -13.27
CA GLU A 296 -14.91 -6.64 -13.95
C GLU A 296 -16.17 -6.25 -14.71
N ASP A 297 -16.80 -7.21 -15.38
CA ASP A 297 -18.02 -6.98 -16.16
C ASP A 297 -19.28 -6.78 -15.30
N ARG A 298 -19.15 -6.88 -13.97
CA ARG A 298 -20.26 -6.80 -13.00
C ARG A 298 -19.96 -5.74 -11.92
N PRO A 299 -19.96 -4.45 -12.27
CA PRO A 299 -19.48 -3.39 -11.37
C PRO A 299 -20.22 -3.32 -10.02
N SER A 300 -21.53 -3.54 -9.99
CA SER A 300 -22.28 -3.56 -8.72
C SER A 300 -21.89 -4.71 -7.80
N LEU A 301 -21.64 -5.90 -8.36
CA LEU A 301 -21.16 -7.05 -7.62
C LEU A 301 -19.73 -6.82 -7.15
N LEU A 302 -18.85 -6.27 -8.01
CA LEU A 302 -17.48 -5.95 -7.65
C LEU A 302 -17.43 -5.01 -6.45
N VAL A 303 -18.22 -3.93 -6.44
CA VAL A 303 -18.30 -2.98 -5.32
C VAL A 303 -18.75 -3.69 -4.03
N ALA A 304 -19.78 -4.53 -4.08
CA ALA A 304 -20.28 -5.28 -2.92
C ALA A 304 -19.23 -6.26 -2.37
N VAL A 305 -18.56 -7.00 -3.26
CA VAL A 305 -17.47 -7.92 -2.90
C VAL A 305 -16.30 -7.16 -2.31
N MET A 306 -15.85 -6.10 -2.96
CA MET A 306 -14.72 -5.28 -2.47
C MET A 306 -14.99 -4.70 -1.09
N PHE A 307 -16.19 -4.18 -0.86
CA PHE A 307 -16.56 -3.65 0.45
C PHE A 307 -16.57 -4.74 1.54
N SER A 308 -17.08 -5.94 1.21
CA SER A 308 -17.04 -7.10 2.11
C SER A 308 -15.61 -7.52 2.46
N LEU A 309 -14.71 -7.47 1.49
CA LEU A 309 -13.30 -7.77 1.66
C LEU A 309 -12.58 -6.72 2.53
N ILE A 310 -12.89 -5.45 2.35
CA ILE A 310 -12.34 -4.36 3.16
C ILE A 310 -12.80 -4.53 4.63
N ILE A 311 -14.07 -4.86 4.86
CA ILE A 311 -14.58 -5.16 6.20
C ILE A 311 -13.82 -6.35 6.81
N TYR A 312 -13.58 -7.41 6.04
CA TYR A 312 -12.81 -8.56 6.50
C TYR A 312 -11.38 -8.17 6.93
N ILE A 313 -10.68 -7.39 6.09
CA ILE A 313 -9.32 -6.91 6.37
C ILE A 313 -9.29 -6.10 7.67
N GLU A 314 -10.22 -5.15 7.84
CA GLU A 314 -10.29 -4.35 9.06
C GLU A 314 -10.52 -5.23 10.29
N ASN A 315 -11.49 -6.12 10.25
CA ASN A 315 -11.79 -7.03 11.34
C ASN A 315 -10.55 -7.86 11.71
N ARG A 316 -9.88 -8.42 10.72
CA ARG A 316 -8.68 -9.20 10.92
C ARG A 316 -7.55 -8.37 11.51
N MET A 317 -7.36 -7.14 11.02
CA MET A 317 -6.33 -6.22 11.51
C MET A 317 -6.55 -5.88 13.00
N TYR A 318 -7.80 -5.68 13.42
CA TYR A 318 -8.13 -5.35 14.82
C TYR A 318 -8.03 -6.54 15.76
N ARG A 319 -8.40 -7.75 15.31
CA ARG A 319 -8.37 -8.98 16.12
C ARG A 319 -6.97 -9.57 16.27
N THR A 320 -6.06 -9.28 15.34
CA THR A 320 -4.70 -9.82 15.34
C THR A 320 -3.78 -9.02 16.28
N PRO A 321 -2.83 -9.66 16.99
CA PRO A 321 -1.88 -8.95 17.85
C PRO A 321 -1.18 -7.79 17.16
N ARG A 322 -0.99 -6.68 17.89
CA ARG A 322 -0.43 -5.45 17.34
C ARG A 322 1.04 -5.54 16.93
N ASN A 323 1.78 -6.49 17.46
CA ASN A 323 3.19 -6.71 17.13
C ASN A 323 3.42 -7.44 15.80
N LEU A 324 2.38 -8.06 15.22
CA LEU A 324 2.49 -8.72 13.93
C LEU A 324 2.38 -7.71 12.78
N LYS A 325 3.25 -7.86 11.78
CA LYS A 325 3.19 -7.08 10.54
C LYS A 325 2.00 -7.53 9.70
N LYS A 326 1.24 -6.58 9.19
CA LYS A 326 0.03 -6.81 8.40
C LYS A 326 0.14 -6.03 7.10
N LEU A 327 0.16 -6.74 5.98
CA LEU A 327 0.32 -6.14 4.67
C LEU A 327 -0.94 -6.33 3.83
N ASN A 328 -1.51 -5.23 3.37
CA ASN A 328 -2.63 -5.23 2.44
C ASN A 328 -2.14 -4.64 1.11
N VAL A 329 -2.14 -5.44 0.07
CA VAL A 329 -1.72 -5.03 -1.27
C VAL A 329 -2.95 -4.87 -2.15
N ILE A 330 -3.06 -3.76 -2.82
CA ILE A 330 -4.16 -3.43 -3.72
C ILE A 330 -3.54 -3.16 -5.09
N ASP A 331 -3.58 -4.17 -5.95
CA ASP A 331 -3.17 -4.01 -7.35
C ASP A 331 -4.30 -3.36 -8.15
N GLU A 332 -3.95 -2.53 -9.13
CA GLU A 332 -4.89 -1.68 -9.86
C GLU A 332 -5.78 -0.82 -8.94
N GLY A 333 -5.16 -0.25 -7.90
CA GLY A 333 -5.84 0.45 -6.79
C GLY A 333 -6.73 1.62 -7.22
N TRP A 334 -6.51 2.20 -8.41
CA TRP A 334 -7.37 3.25 -8.96
C TRP A 334 -8.83 2.81 -9.08
N ARG A 335 -9.09 1.53 -9.34
CA ARG A 335 -10.45 0.97 -9.41
C ARG A 335 -11.19 1.06 -8.07
N LEU A 336 -10.46 0.92 -6.97
CA LEU A 336 -11.00 1.11 -5.62
C LEU A 336 -11.22 2.59 -5.27
N LEU A 337 -10.35 3.45 -5.79
CA LEU A 337 -10.38 4.88 -5.49
C LEU A 337 -11.44 5.63 -6.31
N ASP A 338 -11.88 5.07 -7.44
CA ASP A 338 -12.90 5.66 -8.32
C ASP A 338 -14.35 5.26 -7.95
N PHE A 339 -14.57 4.60 -6.81
CA PHE A 339 -15.92 4.31 -6.37
C PHE A 339 -16.69 5.59 -6.05
N LYS A 340 -17.86 5.73 -6.69
CA LYS A 340 -18.77 6.86 -6.48
C LYS A 340 -19.42 6.84 -5.09
N ASN A 341 -19.40 5.70 -4.40
CA ASN A 341 -20.00 5.54 -3.08
C ASN A 341 -19.10 6.16 -2.00
N HIS A 342 -19.58 7.23 -1.37
CA HIS A 342 -18.88 7.96 -0.32
C HIS A 342 -18.50 7.06 0.88
N LYS A 343 -19.35 6.10 1.27
CA LYS A 343 -19.08 5.18 2.38
C LYS A 343 -17.87 4.29 2.11
N VAL A 344 -17.73 3.80 0.86
CA VAL A 344 -16.57 3.00 0.47
C VAL A 344 -15.29 3.83 0.58
N GLY A 345 -15.33 5.06 0.08
CA GLY A 345 -14.20 5.99 0.18
C GLY A 345 -13.79 6.31 1.61
N GLU A 346 -14.75 6.65 2.47
CA GLU A 346 -14.50 6.91 3.90
C GLU A 346 -13.92 5.70 4.64
N PHE A 347 -14.45 4.52 4.33
CA PHE A 347 -13.98 3.30 4.96
C PHE A 347 -12.54 2.96 4.57
N ILE A 348 -12.20 3.13 3.30
CA ILE A 348 -10.82 2.97 2.79
C ILE A 348 -9.90 4.00 3.48
N GLU A 349 -10.28 5.27 3.49
CA GLU A 349 -9.48 6.34 4.11
C GLU A 349 -9.24 6.06 5.60
N LYS A 350 -10.27 5.65 6.33
CA LYS A 350 -10.16 5.24 7.74
C LYS A 350 -9.18 4.08 7.91
N GLY A 351 -9.25 3.07 7.04
CA GLY A 351 -8.33 1.93 7.03
C GLY A 351 -6.88 2.38 6.91
N TYR A 352 -6.56 3.23 5.93
CA TYR A 352 -5.22 3.77 5.72
C TYR A 352 -4.70 4.58 6.92
N ARG A 353 -5.52 5.42 7.51
CA ARG A 353 -5.16 6.25 8.68
C ARG A 353 -4.95 5.43 9.96
N THR A 354 -5.69 4.35 10.13
CA THR A 354 -5.68 3.56 11.37
C THR A 354 -4.70 2.39 11.35
N ALA A 355 -4.31 1.90 10.18
CA ALA A 355 -3.47 0.73 9.99
C ALA A 355 -2.19 0.76 10.84
N ARG A 356 -1.49 1.90 10.90
CA ARG A 356 -0.26 2.06 11.69
C ARG A 356 -0.40 1.64 13.15
N ARG A 357 -1.55 1.91 13.78
CA ARG A 357 -1.81 1.58 15.20
C ARG A 357 -1.78 0.07 15.45
N HIS A 358 -2.02 -0.71 14.40
CA HIS A 358 -2.07 -2.17 14.42
C HIS A 358 -0.87 -2.82 13.71
N THR A 359 0.20 -2.06 13.43
CA THR A 359 1.35 -2.51 12.62
C THR A 359 0.88 -3.02 11.25
N GLY A 360 -0.08 -2.30 10.68
CA GLY A 360 -0.63 -2.53 9.36
C GLY A 360 -0.08 -1.56 8.33
N ALA A 361 0.01 -2.00 7.08
CA ALA A 361 0.38 -1.22 5.92
C ALA A 361 -0.54 -1.53 4.76
N TYR A 362 -0.85 -0.51 3.96
CA TYR A 362 -1.46 -0.65 2.65
C TYR A 362 -0.44 -0.31 1.57
N ILE A 363 -0.34 -1.16 0.57
CA ILE A 363 0.40 -0.90 -0.67
C ILE A 363 -0.61 -0.76 -1.79
N THR A 364 -0.70 0.44 -2.36
CA THR A 364 -1.54 0.69 -3.53
C THR A 364 -0.67 0.77 -4.76
N ILE A 365 -0.99 -0.03 -5.75
CA ILE A 365 -0.26 -0.12 -7.01
C ILE A 365 -1.13 0.44 -8.12
N THR A 366 -0.58 1.35 -8.92
CA THR A 366 -1.27 1.93 -10.07
C THR A 366 -0.35 1.97 -11.29
N GLN A 367 -0.92 2.23 -12.46
CA GLN A 367 -0.15 2.43 -13.69
C GLN A 367 0.23 3.89 -13.91
N ASN A 368 -0.53 4.83 -13.33
CA ASN A 368 -0.32 6.25 -13.54
C ASN A 368 -0.35 7.00 -12.20
N ILE A 369 0.56 7.94 -12.01
CA ILE A 369 0.61 8.77 -10.80
C ILE A 369 -0.62 9.68 -10.66
N VAL A 370 -1.27 10.02 -11.76
CA VAL A 370 -2.50 10.83 -11.78
C VAL A 370 -3.66 10.10 -11.09
N ASP A 371 -3.62 8.77 -11.02
CA ASP A 371 -4.64 7.98 -10.31
C ASP A 371 -4.67 8.31 -8.80
N PHE A 372 -3.55 8.80 -8.24
CA PHE A 372 -3.46 9.27 -6.87
C PHE A 372 -3.89 10.74 -6.69
N ASP A 373 -4.07 11.49 -7.77
CA ASP A 373 -4.35 12.94 -7.74
C ASP A 373 -5.83 13.28 -7.99
N SER A 374 -6.69 12.25 -8.20
CA SER A 374 -8.14 12.48 -8.26
C SER A 374 -8.63 13.02 -6.92
N ASP A 375 -9.60 13.94 -6.93
CA ASP A 375 -10.12 14.61 -5.71
C ASP A 375 -10.60 13.62 -4.64
N LYS A 376 -10.90 12.38 -5.03
CA LYS A 376 -11.34 11.29 -4.14
C LYS A 376 -10.17 10.41 -3.64
N ALA A 377 -9.17 10.18 -4.49
CA ALA A 377 -7.98 9.42 -4.13
C ALA A 377 -7.04 10.25 -3.25
N SER A 378 -7.05 11.57 -3.40
CA SER A 378 -6.13 12.47 -2.69
C SER A 378 -6.28 12.43 -1.17
N SER A 379 -7.46 12.15 -0.63
CA SER A 379 -7.66 12.04 0.82
C SER A 379 -7.06 10.74 1.39
N ALA A 380 -7.23 9.62 0.70
CA ALA A 380 -6.67 8.34 1.10
C ALA A 380 -5.15 8.25 0.84
N ALA A 381 -4.67 8.84 -0.26
CA ALA A 381 -3.25 8.86 -0.60
C ALA A 381 -2.44 9.88 0.23
N ARG A 382 -3.09 10.93 0.74
CA ARG A 382 -2.48 11.92 1.66
C ARG A 382 -2.52 11.47 3.13
N ALA A 383 -3.29 10.46 3.47
CA ALA A 383 -3.38 9.88 4.82
C ALA A 383 -2.25 8.89 5.09
#